data_9ca538a2cc67cd2df666997b5063bc97
#
_entry.id   9ca538a2cc67cd2df666997b5063bc97
#
_cell.length_a   1.000
_cell.length_b   1.000
_cell.length_c   1.000
_cell.angle_alpha   90.00
_cell.angle_beta   90.00
_cell.angle_gamma   90.00
#
_symmetry.space_group_name_H-M   'P 1'
#
loop_
_entity.id
_entity.type
_entity.pdbx_description
1 polymer ?
#
loop_
_entity_poly.entity_id
_entity_poly.type
_entity_poly.pdbx_seq_one_letter_code
_entity_poly.pdbx_strand_id
1 'polypeptide(L)'
;MLFRSTKEGASGVITIVTERFFVQYMLVYSSDLAKAYTRFNIPYADLRSYMNPEVNLTKAQMYDYAHRMFISKNKFYDVSSKSNLMKIVLNNIYTLDKYFFIDISMINKTKIRYDIDQIRFKIEDKKQTKATNFQSIEILPLMQVNKNLVFKKNYRNIFVFEKFTFPDEKVLTIEISEKQISGRTITLRIDYADILHADAFTE
;
A
#
# COMPACT_ATOMS: atom_id res chain seq x y z
N MET A 1 -13.09 18.12 -2.75
CA MET A 1 -13.16 19.04 -1.62
C MET A 1 -14.16 20.13 -1.97
N LEU A 2 -15.15 20.43 -1.14
CA LEU A 2 -16.18 21.45 -1.39
C LEU A 2 -15.94 22.62 -0.42
N PHE A 3 -15.75 23.81 -0.94
CA PHE A 3 -15.66 25.02 -0.14
C PHE A 3 -16.95 25.80 -0.27
N ARG A 4 -17.58 26.15 0.82
CA ARG A 4 -18.76 26.97 0.88
C ARG A 4 -18.59 28.05 1.95
N SER A 5 -18.67 29.32 1.56
CA SER A 5 -18.79 30.40 2.52
C SER A 5 -20.26 30.78 2.66
N THR A 6 -20.72 30.96 3.86
CA THR A 6 -22.04 31.48 4.20
C THR A 6 -21.99 32.95 4.57
N LYS A 7 -20.81 33.55 4.57
CA LYS A 7 -20.59 34.94 4.98
C LYS A 7 -20.24 35.78 3.76
N GLU A 8 -21.10 36.79 3.48
CA GLU A 8 -20.90 37.77 2.42
C GLU A 8 -19.58 38.54 2.64
N GLY A 9 -18.82 38.79 1.57
CA GLY A 9 -17.52 39.46 1.64
C GLY A 9 -16.38 38.64 2.20
N ALA A 10 -16.58 37.35 2.52
CA ALA A 10 -15.50 36.49 3.01
C ALA A 10 -14.46 36.24 1.91
N SER A 11 -13.19 36.35 2.26
CA SER A 11 -12.08 35.94 1.43
C SER A 11 -11.11 35.06 2.25
N GLY A 12 -10.37 34.20 1.58
CA GLY A 12 -9.40 33.32 2.22
C GLY A 12 -8.42 32.76 1.22
N VAL A 13 -7.33 32.19 1.70
CA VAL A 13 -6.34 31.52 0.87
C VAL A 13 -6.52 30.02 1.02
N ILE A 14 -6.60 29.32 -0.11
CA ILE A 14 -6.47 27.86 -0.15
C ILE A 14 -5.08 27.49 -0.63
N THR A 15 -4.40 26.61 0.08
CA THR A 15 -3.14 26.01 -0.33
C THR A 15 -3.40 24.53 -0.63
N ILE A 16 -3.08 24.10 -1.83
CA ILE A 16 -3.13 22.71 -2.26
C ILE A 16 -1.71 22.23 -2.37
N VAL A 17 -1.35 21.24 -1.55
CA VAL A 17 -0.01 20.65 -1.50
C VAL A 17 -0.07 19.23 -2.02
N THR A 18 0.87 18.87 -2.88
CA THR A 18 1.08 17.51 -3.39
C THR A 18 2.48 17.03 -3.00
N GLU A 19 2.87 15.86 -3.44
CA GLU A 19 4.22 15.32 -3.19
C GLU A 19 5.35 16.19 -3.80
N ARG A 20 5.08 16.89 -4.91
CA ARG A 20 6.08 17.63 -5.70
C ARG A 20 5.75 19.08 -5.97
N PHE A 21 4.53 19.50 -5.75
CA PHE A 21 4.06 20.82 -6.13
C PHE A 21 3.13 21.38 -5.07
N PHE A 22 3.11 22.68 -4.95
CA PHE A 22 2.05 23.39 -4.27
C PHE A 22 1.50 24.52 -5.15
N VAL A 23 0.27 24.91 -4.86
CA VAL A 23 -0.41 26.05 -5.48
C VAL A 23 -1.28 26.75 -4.45
N GLN A 24 -1.36 28.05 -4.57
CA GLN A 24 -2.18 28.87 -3.70
C GLN A 24 -3.15 29.70 -4.52
N TYR A 25 -4.41 29.70 -4.12
CA TYR A 25 -5.44 30.53 -4.70
C TYR A 25 -6.13 31.34 -3.61
N MET A 26 -6.47 32.60 -3.95
CA MET A 26 -7.35 33.40 -3.13
C MET A 26 -8.79 33.04 -3.48
N LEU A 27 -9.56 32.65 -2.48
CA LEU A 27 -11.00 32.44 -2.60
C LEU A 27 -11.71 33.75 -2.23
N VAL A 28 -12.56 34.22 -3.12
CA VAL A 28 -13.35 35.42 -2.91
C VAL A 28 -14.82 35.05 -3.03
N TYR A 29 -15.63 35.53 -2.09
CA TYR A 29 -17.07 35.33 -2.16
C TYR A 29 -17.67 36.08 -3.39
N SER A 30 -18.53 35.39 -4.12
CA SER A 30 -19.34 35.99 -5.18
C SER A 30 -20.81 35.63 -4.98
N SER A 31 -21.66 36.62 -4.99
CA SER A 31 -23.12 36.44 -5.03
C SER A 31 -23.63 36.01 -6.41
N ASP A 32 -22.81 36.21 -7.45
CA ASP A 32 -23.13 35.82 -8.82
C ASP A 32 -22.79 34.35 -9.05
N LEU A 33 -23.80 33.49 -9.13
CA LEU A 33 -23.65 32.07 -9.38
C LEU A 33 -22.96 31.74 -10.73
N ALA A 34 -23.06 32.65 -11.71
CA ALA A 34 -22.38 32.47 -13.00
C ALA A 34 -20.86 32.59 -12.87
N LYS A 35 -20.36 33.24 -11.83
CA LYS A 35 -18.93 33.37 -11.50
C LYS A 35 -18.45 32.31 -10.51
N ALA A 36 -19.33 31.45 -9.99
CA ALA A 36 -18.96 30.39 -9.05
C ALA A 36 -18.41 29.20 -9.81
N TYR A 37 -17.15 28.84 -9.53
CA TYR A 37 -16.54 27.68 -10.09
C TYR A 37 -16.96 26.41 -9.30
N THR A 38 -17.68 25.51 -9.93
CA THR A 38 -18.03 24.20 -9.38
C THR A 38 -16.93 23.17 -9.64
N ARG A 39 -16.10 23.42 -10.66
CA ARG A 39 -14.93 22.62 -11.03
C ARG A 39 -13.83 23.52 -11.55
N PHE A 40 -12.65 23.38 -11.01
CA PHE A 40 -11.46 24.13 -11.41
C PHE A 40 -10.32 23.19 -11.77
N ASN A 41 -9.77 23.36 -12.96
CA ASN A 41 -8.57 22.64 -13.39
C ASN A 41 -7.37 23.55 -13.08
N ILE A 42 -6.41 23.02 -12.30
CA ILE A 42 -5.19 23.74 -11.95
C ILE A 42 -4.28 23.77 -13.18
N PRO A 43 -3.98 24.96 -13.74
CA PRO A 43 -3.01 25.06 -14.84
C PRO A 43 -1.62 24.65 -14.38
N TYR A 44 -0.87 24.00 -15.25
CA TYR A 44 0.51 23.58 -14.93
C TYR A 44 1.42 24.78 -14.61
N ALA A 45 1.19 25.92 -15.22
CA ALA A 45 1.94 27.16 -14.98
C ALA A 45 1.79 27.71 -13.55
N ASP A 46 0.70 27.39 -12.86
CA ASP A 46 0.46 27.85 -11.49
C ASP A 46 1.16 26.98 -10.45
N LEU A 47 1.61 25.77 -10.85
CA LEU A 47 2.25 24.82 -9.97
C LEU A 47 3.67 25.30 -9.63
N ARG A 48 3.96 25.44 -8.34
CA ARG A 48 5.30 25.72 -7.86
C ARG A 48 5.95 24.42 -7.38
N SER A 49 7.18 24.20 -7.76
CA SER A 49 7.95 23.05 -7.29
C SER A 49 8.05 23.09 -5.76
N TYR A 50 7.74 21.99 -5.13
CA TYR A 50 7.77 21.82 -3.69
C TYR A 50 8.29 20.43 -3.35
N MET A 51 9.32 20.38 -2.55
CA MET A 51 9.80 19.14 -1.97
C MET A 51 9.20 19.04 -0.57
N ASN A 52 8.18 18.19 -0.44
CA ASN A 52 7.54 17.97 0.86
C ASN A 52 8.54 17.26 1.79
N PRO A 53 8.99 17.88 2.89
CA PRO A 53 9.95 17.28 3.80
C PRO A 53 9.40 16.04 4.52
N GLU A 54 8.09 15.86 4.54
CA GLU A 54 7.44 14.67 5.13
C GLU A 54 7.43 13.46 4.18
N VAL A 55 7.66 13.69 2.88
CA VAL A 55 7.65 12.64 1.85
C VAL A 55 9.07 12.37 1.38
N ASN A 56 9.72 11.37 1.96
CA ASN A 56 11.07 10.95 1.57
C ASN A 56 11.09 10.26 0.20
N LEU A 57 9.98 9.59 -0.17
CA LEU A 57 9.86 8.82 -1.41
C LEU A 57 8.51 9.06 -2.07
N THR A 58 8.52 9.60 -3.28
CA THR A 58 7.29 9.79 -4.06
C THR A 58 6.75 8.46 -4.59
N LYS A 59 5.46 8.40 -4.89
CA LYS A 59 4.85 7.18 -5.49
C LYS A 59 5.55 6.75 -6.78
N ALA A 60 6.00 7.69 -7.62
CA ALA A 60 6.75 7.38 -8.83
C ALA A 60 8.06 6.66 -8.51
N GLN A 61 8.82 7.17 -7.55
CA GLN A 61 10.06 6.52 -7.10
C GLN A 61 9.78 5.15 -6.47
N MET A 62 8.71 5.01 -5.68
CA MET A 62 8.29 3.70 -5.14
C MET A 62 8.02 2.69 -6.28
N TYR A 63 7.38 3.12 -7.38
CA TYR A 63 7.18 2.26 -8.55
C TYR A 63 8.50 1.88 -9.22
N ASP A 64 9.45 2.80 -9.34
CA ASP A 64 10.76 2.52 -9.95
C ASP A 64 11.55 1.50 -9.13
N TYR A 65 11.59 1.65 -7.80
CA TYR A 65 12.23 0.68 -6.91
C TYR A 65 11.51 -0.68 -6.91
N ALA A 66 10.18 -0.68 -6.88
CA ALA A 66 9.41 -1.92 -7.00
C ALA A 66 9.66 -2.62 -8.33
N HIS A 67 9.84 -1.88 -9.43
CA HIS A 67 10.20 -2.46 -10.72
C HIS A 67 11.59 -3.10 -10.70
N ARG A 68 12.60 -2.45 -10.11
CA ARG A 68 13.93 -3.05 -9.89
C ARG A 68 13.84 -4.35 -9.08
N MET A 69 13.03 -4.35 -8.03
CA MET A 69 12.78 -5.55 -7.22
C MET A 69 12.09 -6.66 -8.02
N PHE A 70 11.15 -6.30 -8.90
CA PHE A 70 10.42 -7.26 -9.72
C PHE A 70 11.32 -8.05 -10.66
N ILE A 71 12.41 -7.46 -11.16
CA ILE A 71 13.38 -8.11 -12.05
C ILE A 71 14.54 -8.76 -11.28
N SER A 72 14.67 -8.55 -9.96
CA SER A 72 15.69 -9.18 -9.14
C SER A 72 15.43 -10.68 -8.92
N LYS A 73 16.48 -11.42 -8.55
CA LYS A 73 16.34 -12.84 -8.16
C LYS A 73 15.60 -12.93 -6.83
N ASN A 74 14.75 -13.96 -6.71
CA ASN A 74 14.11 -14.27 -5.43
C ASN A 74 15.16 -14.73 -4.40
N LYS A 75 14.98 -14.31 -3.16
CA LYS A 75 15.85 -14.66 -2.02
C LYS A 75 15.18 -15.64 -1.06
N PHE A 76 13.87 -15.48 -0.83
CA PHE A 76 13.10 -16.27 0.14
C PHE A 76 12.35 -17.41 -0.57
N TYR A 77 13.04 -18.56 -0.76
CA TYR A 77 12.42 -19.71 -1.44
C TYR A 77 11.60 -20.62 -0.52
N ASP A 78 11.85 -20.58 0.78
CA ASP A 78 11.31 -21.44 1.83
C ASP A 78 10.11 -20.81 2.54
N VAL A 79 10.00 -19.46 2.58
CA VAL A 79 8.87 -18.77 3.19
C VAL A 79 7.66 -18.87 2.29
N SER A 80 6.85 -19.89 2.50
CA SER A 80 5.67 -20.15 1.67
C SER A 80 4.59 -20.90 2.44
N SER A 81 3.35 -20.80 1.97
CA SER A 81 2.21 -21.54 2.49
C SER A 81 1.38 -22.15 1.36
N LYS A 82 0.68 -23.23 1.66
CA LYS A 82 -0.20 -23.93 0.72
C LYS A 82 -1.55 -24.19 1.37
N SER A 83 -2.63 -23.89 0.67
CA SER A 83 -4.00 -24.18 1.07
C SER A 83 -4.88 -24.29 -0.17
N ASN A 84 -5.83 -25.23 -0.21
CA ASN A 84 -6.82 -25.37 -1.27
C ASN A 84 -6.25 -25.39 -2.70
N LEU A 85 -5.15 -26.11 -2.93
CA LEU A 85 -4.39 -26.14 -4.18
C LEU A 85 -3.85 -24.75 -4.62
N MET A 86 -3.80 -23.80 -3.70
CA MET A 86 -3.11 -22.53 -3.84
C MET A 86 -1.76 -22.59 -3.15
N LYS A 87 -0.79 -21.85 -3.65
CA LYS A 87 0.49 -21.60 -2.98
C LYS A 87 0.74 -20.10 -2.95
N ILE A 88 1.14 -19.56 -1.80
CA ILE A 88 1.68 -18.22 -1.64
C ILE A 88 3.15 -18.31 -1.24
N VAL A 89 3.98 -17.44 -1.77
CA VAL A 89 5.43 -17.41 -1.58
C VAL A 89 5.87 -15.98 -1.32
N LEU A 90 6.74 -15.79 -0.36
CA LEU A 90 7.54 -14.58 -0.23
C LEU A 90 8.69 -14.67 -1.24
N ASN A 91 8.80 -13.70 -2.13
CA ASN A 91 9.90 -13.64 -3.09
C ASN A 91 11.09 -12.87 -2.51
N ASN A 92 10.85 -11.65 -2.08
CA ASN A 92 11.87 -10.75 -1.55
C ASN A 92 11.28 -9.77 -0.53
N ILE A 93 12.16 -9.26 0.34
CA ILE A 93 11.93 -8.08 1.16
C ILE A 93 13.09 -7.13 0.89
N TYR A 94 12.79 -5.87 0.57
CA TYR A 94 13.78 -4.81 0.40
C TYR A 94 13.48 -3.65 1.33
N THR A 95 14.52 -2.96 1.75
CA THR A 95 14.43 -1.73 2.53
C THR A 95 15.01 -0.56 1.75
N LEU A 96 14.38 0.58 1.88
CA LEU A 96 14.89 1.86 1.42
C LEU A 96 14.48 2.92 2.44
N ASP A 97 15.46 3.47 3.14
CA ASP A 97 15.21 4.49 4.15
C ASP A 97 14.20 4.00 5.22
N LYS A 98 13.05 4.64 5.29
CA LYS A 98 11.94 4.28 6.20
C LYS A 98 10.84 3.44 5.52
N TYR A 99 11.15 2.75 4.43
CA TYR A 99 10.17 1.96 3.70
C TYR A 99 10.58 0.50 3.59
N PHE A 100 9.57 -0.38 3.65
CA PHE A 100 9.69 -1.79 3.29
C PHE A 100 8.96 -2.07 1.98
N PHE A 101 9.58 -2.86 1.12
CA PHE A 101 9.00 -3.41 -0.09
C PHE A 101 8.89 -4.93 0.09
N ILE A 102 7.68 -5.45 0.06
CA ILE A 102 7.40 -6.88 0.24
C ILE A 102 6.84 -7.43 -1.06
N ASP A 103 7.55 -8.39 -1.66
CA ASP A 103 7.20 -9.04 -2.91
C ASP A 103 6.66 -10.44 -2.65
N ILE A 104 5.44 -10.69 -3.06
CA ILE A 104 4.78 -11.99 -2.95
C ILE A 104 4.29 -12.50 -4.29
N SER A 105 4.29 -13.82 -4.42
CA SER A 105 3.66 -14.52 -5.55
C SER A 105 2.62 -15.51 -5.07
N MET A 106 1.55 -15.67 -5.85
CA MET A 106 0.56 -16.72 -5.67
C MET A 106 0.50 -17.61 -6.89
N ILE A 107 0.32 -18.90 -6.68
CA ILE A 107 0.14 -19.91 -7.72
C ILE A 107 -1.17 -20.63 -7.46
N ASN A 108 -2.08 -20.56 -8.40
CA ASN A 108 -3.34 -21.29 -8.39
C ASN A 108 -3.20 -22.55 -9.27
N LYS A 109 -3.21 -23.72 -8.63
CA LYS A 109 -3.13 -25.00 -9.30
C LYS A 109 -4.50 -25.53 -9.76
N THR A 110 -5.57 -24.84 -9.41
CA THR A 110 -6.92 -25.19 -9.85
C THR A 110 -7.21 -24.63 -11.24
N LYS A 111 -8.29 -25.11 -11.86
CA LYS A 111 -8.83 -24.54 -13.12
C LYS A 111 -9.79 -23.39 -12.86
N ILE A 112 -10.15 -23.14 -11.59
CA ILE A 112 -11.08 -22.10 -11.18
C ILE A 112 -10.29 -20.79 -11.01
N ARG A 113 -10.76 -19.72 -11.65
CA ARG A 113 -10.23 -18.36 -11.47
C ARG A 113 -10.30 -17.97 -9.99
N TYR A 114 -9.35 -17.18 -9.54
CA TYR A 114 -9.31 -16.61 -8.20
C TYR A 114 -9.62 -15.12 -8.28
N ASP A 115 -10.68 -14.69 -7.63
CA ASP A 115 -11.12 -13.30 -7.56
C ASP A 115 -10.81 -12.78 -6.14
N ILE A 116 -9.74 -12.02 -6.00
CA ILE A 116 -9.32 -11.50 -4.70
C ILE A 116 -10.38 -10.53 -4.19
N ASP A 117 -10.82 -10.75 -2.96
CA ASP A 117 -11.68 -9.84 -2.21
C ASP A 117 -10.84 -8.86 -1.39
N GLN A 118 -9.99 -9.40 -0.51
CA GLN A 118 -9.15 -8.61 0.37
C GLN A 118 -7.73 -9.18 0.45
N ILE A 119 -6.76 -8.29 0.61
CA ILE A 119 -5.39 -8.59 1.00
C ILE A 119 -5.14 -7.83 2.28
N ARG A 120 -4.98 -8.54 3.39
CA ARG A 120 -4.81 -7.97 4.72
C ARG A 120 -3.44 -8.31 5.28
N PHE A 121 -2.82 -7.34 5.90
CA PHE A 121 -1.52 -7.47 6.56
C PHE A 121 -1.72 -7.22 8.04
N LYS A 122 -1.33 -8.19 8.87
CA LYS A 122 -1.57 -8.15 10.31
C LYS A 122 -0.30 -8.54 11.05
N ILE A 123 0.01 -7.84 12.12
CA ILE A 123 1.02 -8.25 13.09
C ILE A 123 0.28 -8.95 14.23
N GLU A 124 0.55 -10.24 14.41
CA GLU A 124 -0.19 -11.12 15.31
C GLU A 124 0.77 -11.88 16.23
N ASP A 125 0.26 -12.39 17.35
CA ASP A 125 1.03 -13.27 18.22
C ASP A 125 1.31 -14.62 17.55
N LYS A 126 2.55 -15.12 17.62
CA LYS A 126 2.94 -16.43 17.06
C LYS A 126 2.16 -17.59 17.68
N LYS A 127 1.89 -17.52 19.00
CA LYS A 127 1.17 -18.54 19.75
C LYS A 127 -0.16 -18.00 20.23
N GLN A 128 -1.23 -18.64 19.85
CA GLN A 128 -2.57 -18.42 20.40
C GLN A 128 -2.74 -19.37 21.58
N THR A 129 -2.64 -18.87 22.80
CA THR A 129 -3.04 -19.62 23.99
C THR A 129 -4.48 -19.30 24.31
N LYS A 130 -5.29 -20.34 24.67
CA LYS A 130 -6.74 -20.22 24.95
C LYS A 130 -7.11 -19.20 26.05
N ALA A 131 -6.13 -18.68 26.79
CA ALA A 131 -6.33 -17.81 27.94
C ALA A 131 -5.80 -16.37 27.76
N THR A 132 -5.27 -16.00 26.58
CA THR A 132 -4.65 -14.70 26.38
C THR A 132 -5.46 -13.85 25.41
N ASN A 133 -5.60 -12.56 25.68
CA ASN A 133 -6.15 -11.60 24.72
C ASN A 133 -5.26 -11.57 23.48
N PHE A 134 -5.78 -12.10 22.38
CA PHE A 134 -5.13 -12.09 21.08
C PHE A 134 -5.07 -10.65 20.55
N GLN A 135 -3.86 -10.14 20.35
CA GLN A 135 -3.64 -8.83 19.77
C GLN A 135 -3.29 -8.98 18.29
N SER A 136 -4.09 -8.41 17.43
CA SER A 136 -3.84 -8.29 16.00
C SER A 136 -3.87 -6.83 15.61
N ILE A 137 -2.79 -6.34 15.02
CA ILE A 137 -2.67 -4.97 14.52
C ILE A 137 -2.64 -5.05 13.00
N GLU A 138 -3.61 -4.46 12.34
CA GLU A 138 -3.63 -4.37 10.88
C GLU A 138 -2.73 -3.22 10.42
N ILE A 139 -1.87 -3.49 9.45
CA ILE A 139 -1.02 -2.49 8.79
C ILE A 139 -1.46 -2.33 7.34
N LEU A 140 -1.47 -1.09 6.87
CA LEU A 140 -1.92 -0.76 5.53
C LEU A 140 -0.74 -0.40 4.64
N PRO A 141 -0.66 -0.95 3.41
CA PRO A 141 0.36 -0.55 2.47
C PRO A 141 0.10 0.88 1.96
N LEU A 142 1.16 1.66 1.84
CA LEU A 142 1.15 2.97 1.18
C LEU A 142 0.88 2.84 -0.32
N MET A 143 1.35 1.73 -0.90
CA MET A 143 1.24 1.44 -2.32
C MET A 143 1.22 -0.06 -2.58
N GLN A 144 0.47 -0.47 -3.61
CA GLN A 144 0.57 -1.76 -4.26
C GLN A 144 0.81 -1.57 -5.76
N VAL A 145 1.68 -2.39 -6.34
CA VAL A 145 2.06 -2.27 -7.75
C VAL A 145 0.97 -2.82 -8.65
N ASN A 146 0.55 -4.03 -8.40
CA ASN A 146 -0.48 -4.71 -9.19
C ASN A 146 -1.86 -4.45 -8.61
N LYS A 147 -2.67 -3.69 -9.34
CA LYS A 147 -4.06 -3.37 -8.96
C LYS A 147 -5.08 -4.40 -9.46
N ASN A 148 -4.62 -5.39 -10.23
CA ASN A 148 -5.52 -6.45 -10.71
C ASN A 148 -5.85 -7.41 -9.58
N LEU A 149 -7.12 -7.58 -9.30
CA LEU A 149 -7.63 -8.46 -8.24
C LEU A 149 -8.12 -9.81 -8.77
N VAL A 150 -7.83 -10.14 -10.02
CA VAL A 150 -8.31 -11.35 -10.67
C VAL A 150 -7.16 -12.07 -11.38
N PHE A 151 -7.02 -13.38 -11.13
CA PHE A 151 -6.03 -14.18 -11.84
C PHE A 151 -6.45 -15.64 -12.01
N LYS A 152 -5.88 -16.32 -13.01
CA LYS A 152 -6.22 -17.74 -13.29
C LYS A 152 -5.13 -18.69 -12.78
N LYS A 153 -3.85 -18.39 -13.02
CA LYS A 153 -2.72 -19.27 -12.65
C LYS A 153 -1.74 -18.60 -11.70
N ASN A 154 -1.23 -17.43 -12.07
CA ASN A 154 -0.18 -16.75 -11.34
C ASN A 154 -0.61 -15.31 -11.03
N TYR A 155 -0.21 -14.87 -9.84
CA TYR A 155 -0.33 -13.50 -9.39
C TYR A 155 0.97 -13.13 -8.69
N ARG A 156 1.45 -11.91 -8.93
CA ARG A 156 2.59 -11.34 -8.21
C ARG A 156 2.28 -9.89 -7.90
N ASN A 157 2.64 -9.46 -6.73
CA ASN A 157 2.47 -8.08 -6.31
C ASN A 157 3.58 -7.66 -5.35
N ILE A 158 3.90 -6.38 -5.38
CA ILE A 158 4.81 -5.73 -4.45
C ILE A 158 4.01 -4.70 -3.67
N PHE A 159 4.14 -4.73 -2.36
CA PHE A 159 3.51 -3.82 -1.43
C PHE A 159 4.57 -2.99 -0.74
N VAL A 160 4.32 -1.69 -0.63
CA VAL A 160 5.22 -0.75 0.04
C VAL A 160 4.57 -0.29 1.33
N PHE A 161 5.32 -0.35 2.43
CA PHE A 161 4.89 0.05 3.76
C PHE A 161 5.85 1.09 4.33
N GLU A 162 5.39 1.89 5.28
CA GLU A 162 6.31 2.52 6.22
C GLU A 162 7.00 1.43 7.04
N LYS A 163 8.24 1.71 7.45
CA LYS A 163 9.01 0.80 8.30
C LYS A 163 8.25 0.51 9.59
N PHE A 164 8.08 -0.76 9.86
CA PHE A 164 7.52 -1.27 11.10
C PHE A 164 8.44 -2.31 11.71
N THR A 165 8.41 -2.42 13.01
CA THR A 165 9.11 -3.45 13.76
C THR A 165 8.14 -4.12 14.71
N PHE A 166 8.38 -5.38 15.03
CA PHE A 166 7.59 -6.13 16.00
C PHE A 166 8.49 -7.10 16.76
N PRO A 167 8.15 -7.46 18.00
CA PRO A 167 8.95 -8.40 18.78
C PRO A 167 8.90 -9.80 18.17
N ASP A 168 9.88 -10.64 18.53
CA ASP A 168 10.06 -11.99 17.96
C ASP A 168 8.90 -12.96 18.31
N GLU A 169 8.12 -12.65 19.34
CA GLU A 169 6.89 -13.37 19.68
C GLU A 169 5.75 -13.12 18.73
N LYS A 170 5.87 -12.12 17.85
CA LYS A 170 4.87 -11.77 16.84
C LYS A 170 5.33 -12.20 15.45
N VAL A 171 4.38 -12.21 14.52
CA VAL A 171 4.58 -12.58 13.12
C VAL A 171 3.78 -11.65 12.22
N LEU A 172 4.35 -11.31 11.07
CA LEU A 172 3.60 -10.64 10.02
C LEU A 172 2.78 -11.68 9.24
N THR A 173 1.47 -11.56 9.28
CA THR A 173 0.53 -12.43 8.57
C THR A 173 -0.04 -11.68 7.37
N ILE A 174 0.10 -12.27 6.18
CA ILE A 174 -0.55 -11.81 4.95
C ILE A 174 -1.69 -12.77 4.66
N GLU A 175 -2.92 -12.29 4.77
CA GLU A 175 -4.15 -13.04 4.52
C GLU A 175 -4.77 -12.55 3.22
N ILE A 176 -5.03 -13.48 2.30
CA ILE A 176 -5.67 -13.18 1.01
C ILE A 176 -6.93 -14.02 0.89
N SER A 177 -8.08 -13.36 0.81
CA SER A 177 -9.40 -13.97 0.68
C SER A 177 -9.97 -13.81 -0.71
N GLU A 178 -10.76 -14.79 -1.13
CA GLU A 178 -11.50 -14.78 -2.39
C GLU A 178 -12.91 -14.24 -2.18
N LYS A 179 -13.39 -13.51 -3.18
CA LYS A 179 -14.80 -13.07 -3.22
C LYS A 179 -15.70 -14.28 -3.23
N GLN A 180 -16.79 -14.24 -2.45
CA GLN A 180 -17.83 -15.14 -2.55
C GLN A 180 -18.65 -15.62 -1.51
N ILE A 181 -19.38 -16.71 -1.62
CA ILE A 181 -20.14 -17.37 -0.56
C ILE A 181 -19.23 -18.20 0.35
N SER A 182 -18.18 -18.82 -0.15
CA SER A 182 -17.29 -19.71 0.62
C SER A 182 -15.82 -19.56 0.24
N GLY A 183 -15.30 -18.31 0.22
CA GLY A 183 -14.00 -17.98 -0.32
C GLY A 183 -12.83 -18.79 0.18
N ARG A 184 -12.03 -19.19 -0.78
CA ARG A 184 -10.74 -19.74 -0.46
C ARG A 184 -9.90 -18.64 0.18
N THR A 185 -9.34 -18.95 1.33
CA THR A 185 -8.40 -18.04 2.01
C THR A 185 -7.04 -18.72 2.05
N ILE A 186 -6.00 -17.94 1.79
CA ILE A 186 -4.63 -18.38 1.94
C ILE A 186 -3.86 -17.38 2.80
N THR A 187 -3.03 -17.89 3.70
CA THR A 187 -2.28 -17.10 4.66
C THR A 187 -0.80 -17.39 4.54
N LEU A 188 0.03 -16.36 4.49
CA LEU A 188 1.47 -16.43 4.58
C LEU A 188 1.91 -15.79 5.90
N ARG A 189 2.81 -16.47 6.62
CA ARG A 189 3.42 -15.96 7.86
C ARG A 189 4.88 -15.68 7.59
N ILE A 190 5.33 -14.48 7.96
CA ILE A 190 6.68 -13.98 7.79
C ILE A 190 7.22 -13.66 9.17
N ASP A 191 8.25 -14.36 9.59
CA ASP A 191 8.88 -14.18 10.89
C ASP A 191 9.71 -12.89 10.93
N TYR A 192 9.96 -12.40 12.15
CA TYR A 192 10.80 -11.20 12.32
C TYR A 192 12.24 -11.43 11.79
N ALA A 193 12.74 -12.65 11.92
CA ALA A 193 14.03 -13.04 11.33
C ALA A 193 14.08 -12.82 9.81
N ASP A 194 12.98 -13.10 9.09
CA ASP A 194 12.91 -12.88 7.64
C ASP A 194 12.95 -11.37 7.31
N ILE A 195 12.29 -10.56 8.13
CA ILE A 195 12.33 -9.09 8.00
C ILE A 195 13.75 -8.55 8.22
N LEU A 196 14.49 -9.11 9.20
CA LEU A 196 15.87 -8.71 9.46
C LEU A 196 16.85 -9.09 8.33
N HIS A 197 16.50 -10.09 7.54
CA HIS A 197 17.26 -10.51 6.35
C HIS A 197 16.85 -9.78 5.07
N ALA A 198 16.06 -8.70 5.18
CA ALA A 198 15.72 -7.87 4.04
C ALA A 198 16.97 -7.31 3.36
N ASP A 199 16.93 -7.25 2.02
CA ASP A 199 17.97 -6.59 1.25
C ASP A 199 17.76 -5.07 1.25
N ALA A 200 18.82 -4.32 1.00
CA ALA A 200 18.74 -2.88 0.79
C ALA A 200 18.86 -2.57 -0.71
N PHE A 201 18.11 -1.59 -1.18
CA PHE A 201 18.40 -1.00 -2.48
C PHE A 201 19.73 -0.24 -2.37
N THR A 202 20.67 -0.57 -3.24
CA THR A 202 21.87 0.26 -3.44
C THR A 202 21.48 1.47 -4.29
N GLU A 203 21.91 2.64 -3.84
CA GLU A 203 21.80 3.91 -4.60
C GLU A 203 22.50 3.85 -5.95
#